data_6afc83ec5a4e2e9b8b931ca6cff04501
#
_entry.id   6afc83ec5a4e2e9b8b931ca6cff04501
#
_cell.length_a   1.000
_cell.length_b   1.000
_cell.length_c   1.000
_cell.angle_alpha   90.00
_cell.angle_beta   90.00
_cell.angle_gamma   90.00
#
_symmetry.space_group_name_H-M   'P 1'
#
loop_
_entity.id
_entity.type
_entity.pdbx_description
1 polymer ?
#
loop_
_entity_poly.entity_id
_entity_poly.type
_entity_poly.pdbx_seq_one_letter_code
_entity_poly.pdbx_strand_id
1 'polypeptide(L)'
;MSSTPNPRPSNNLPGFDPMMGQLEVIEPGIAMFHGFANVAFAYGRGEMIVVDTSSRQMGAMAVRAIREVSDEPFAFLIYTHGHGDHAFGTEAFVADAITRGHARPKIWAHEDVAGRFKRYALTREWQSHINRLQFGGAFATTGMFEPKSFSYPDLVYRDQQFLDLVGEPVELHHAMGETDDATWVWMPTRRLAMVGDLIVSSMPNTGNPNKVQRYTLEWAETLEAIAKCAPRYVLPGHGPAYRGEELCKEVLSETARALRLIHDEVVRRLNAGEWPVDIVEADISIPADLAAKPYLQPIYGCVPFVVRDVIRRYAGWWSGEPSQMFPATRTERGGDIVALCGRDAILAKARALKDAADLKRALALAEIALNANPSDYEAIRLNAEILEAMAAGERSFIARNFFAGAARQLRERAK
;
A
#
# COMPACT_ATOMS: atom_id res chain seq x y z
N MET A 1 27.07 -16.22 19.56
CA MET A 1 25.97 -16.35 18.61
C MET A 1 24.71 -15.85 19.32
N SER A 2 24.40 -14.57 19.17
CA SER A 2 23.16 -13.97 19.73
C SER A 2 22.07 -14.12 18.69
N SER A 3 21.13 -15.02 18.92
CA SER A 3 19.91 -15.13 18.12
C SER A 3 19.07 -13.88 18.41
N THR A 4 19.04 -12.94 17.48
CA THR A 4 18.05 -11.86 17.50
C THR A 4 16.66 -12.50 17.49
N PRO A 5 15.74 -12.11 18.38
CA PRO A 5 14.41 -12.67 18.42
C PRO A 5 13.68 -12.32 17.10
N ASN A 6 13.05 -13.36 16.53
CA ASN A 6 12.13 -13.21 15.40
C ASN A 6 11.13 -12.10 15.73
N PRO A 7 10.93 -11.08 14.88
CA PRO A 7 9.98 -10.02 15.19
C PRO A 7 8.61 -10.62 15.44
N ARG A 8 8.04 -10.39 16.62
CA ARG A 8 6.68 -10.79 16.94
C ARG A 8 5.74 -10.08 15.96
N PRO A 9 4.68 -10.75 15.47
CA PRO A 9 3.67 -10.07 14.67
C PRO A 9 3.12 -8.91 15.52
N SER A 10 3.49 -7.69 15.15
CA SER A 10 2.94 -6.51 15.79
C SER A 10 1.49 -6.41 15.32
N ASN A 11 0.53 -6.26 16.23
CA ASN A 11 -0.84 -5.82 15.93
C ASN A 11 -0.85 -4.37 15.44
N ASN A 12 0.30 -3.84 15.08
CA ASN A 12 0.52 -2.48 14.64
C ASN A 12 0.20 -2.39 13.16
N LEU A 13 -0.38 -1.30 12.78
CA LEU A 13 -0.64 -0.93 11.40
C LEU A 13 0.66 -0.98 10.58
N PRO A 14 0.63 -1.38 9.30
CA PRO A 14 1.76 -1.17 8.40
C PRO A 14 2.17 0.30 8.46
N GLY A 15 3.45 0.55 8.71
CA GLY A 15 3.97 1.89 8.97
C GLY A 15 3.95 2.33 10.44
N PHE A 16 3.42 1.51 11.36
CA PHE A 16 3.61 1.68 12.81
C PHE A 16 4.56 0.59 13.32
N ASP A 17 5.78 0.61 12.83
CA ASP A 17 6.88 -0.18 13.36
C ASP A 17 7.13 0.24 14.82
N PRO A 18 7.39 -0.68 15.75
CA PRO A 18 7.83 -0.34 17.10
C PRO A 18 9.06 0.55 17.15
N MET A 19 9.86 0.56 16.08
CA MET A 19 11.03 1.41 15.91
C MET A 19 10.72 2.76 15.23
N MET A 20 9.46 3.09 14.99
CA MET A 20 9.11 4.34 14.29
C MET A 20 9.77 5.56 14.97
N GLY A 21 10.43 6.38 14.15
CA GLY A 21 11.21 7.54 14.59
C GLY A 21 12.65 7.21 15.03
N GLN A 22 13.06 5.94 15.01
CA GLN A 22 14.40 5.51 15.38
C GLN A 22 15.25 5.18 14.15
N LEU A 23 16.56 5.23 14.35
CA LEU A 23 17.55 4.81 13.35
C LEU A 23 18.13 3.46 13.73
N GLU A 24 18.24 2.57 12.77
CA GLU A 24 18.86 1.27 12.91
C GLU A 24 20.11 1.19 12.02
N VAL A 25 21.27 0.95 12.64
CA VAL A 25 22.49 0.63 11.89
C VAL A 25 22.44 -0.83 11.47
N ILE A 26 22.44 -1.09 10.17
CA ILE A 26 22.39 -2.43 9.58
C ILE A 26 23.77 -3.09 9.64
N GLU A 27 24.77 -2.36 9.12
CA GLU A 27 26.20 -2.66 9.22
C GLU A 27 26.99 -1.35 9.01
N PRO A 28 28.32 -1.32 9.25
CA PRO A 28 29.12 -0.12 9.01
C PRO A 28 28.92 0.43 7.57
N GLY A 29 28.49 1.68 7.47
CA GLY A 29 28.18 2.36 6.21
C GLY A 29 26.79 2.12 5.66
N ILE A 30 25.93 1.35 6.35
CA ILE A 30 24.52 1.10 5.94
C ILE A 30 23.60 1.29 7.16
N ALA A 31 22.55 2.09 7.02
CA ALA A 31 21.55 2.25 8.06
C ALA A 31 20.16 2.51 7.46
N MET A 32 19.15 2.42 8.32
CA MET A 32 17.75 2.67 7.96
C MET A 32 17.07 3.48 9.07
N PHE A 33 16.41 4.56 8.69
CA PHE A 33 15.50 5.28 9.57
C PHE A 33 14.10 4.69 9.41
N HIS A 34 13.50 4.28 10.53
CA HIS A 34 12.14 3.75 10.56
C HIS A 34 11.12 4.88 10.57
N GLY A 35 10.60 5.20 9.39
CA GLY A 35 9.55 6.20 9.20
C GLY A 35 8.16 5.56 9.06
N PHE A 36 7.17 6.36 8.65
CA PHE A 36 5.95 5.80 8.10
C PHE A 36 6.26 4.99 6.84
N ALA A 37 7.04 5.56 5.90
CA ALA A 37 7.87 4.79 5.00
C ALA A 37 9.33 4.95 5.44
N ASN A 38 10.09 3.87 5.37
CA ASN A 38 11.48 3.81 5.77
C ASN A 38 12.37 4.65 4.86
N VAL A 39 13.49 5.12 5.40
CA VAL A 39 14.56 5.77 4.64
C VAL A 39 15.82 4.94 4.81
N ALA A 40 16.21 4.22 3.78
CA ALA A 40 17.45 3.46 3.77
C ALA A 40 18.58 4.32 3.21
N PHE A 41 19.80 4.17 3.73
CA PHE A 41 20.93 4.94 3.20
C PHE A 41 22.25 4.19 3.37
N ALA A 42 23.13 4.46 2.40
CA ALA A 42 24.53 4.03 2.47
C ALA A 42 25.45 5.26 2.45
N TYR A 43 26.50 5.22 3.26
CA TYR A 43 27.42 6.33 3.43
C TYR A 43 28.89 5.83 3.56
N GLY A 44 29.80 6.63 3.05
CA GLY A 44 31.21 6.36 3.06
C GLY A 44 31.94 7.13 1.95
N ARG A 45 33.25 7.26 2.10
CA ARG A 45 34.14 7.91 1.13
C ARG A 45 33.77 9.36 0.79
N GLY A 46 33.14 10.06 1.71
CA GLY A 46 32.81 11.48 1.55
C GLY A 46 31.49 11.75 0.83
N GLU A 47 30.63 10.74 0.67
CA GLU A 47 29.30 10.89 0.07
C GLU A 47 28.26 9.94 0.69
N MET A 48 27.00 10.27 0.50
CA MET A 48 25.88 9.45 0.98
C MET A 48 24.83 9.32 -0.13
N ILE A 49 24.30 8.12 -0.29
CA ILE A 49 23.09 7.87 -1.06
C ILE A 49 21.93 7.56 -0.11
N VAL A 50 20.76 8.11 -0.41
CA VAL A 50 19.55 7.92 0.38
C VAL A 50 18.48 7.34 -0.53
N VAL A 51 17.87 6.23 -0.11
CA VAL A 51 16.78 5.57 -0.82
C VAL A 51 15.49 5.87 -0.07
N ASP A 52 14.62 6.58 -0.73
CA ASP A 52 13.42 7.27 -0.23
C ASP A 52 13.71 8.41 0.77
N THR A 53 12.74 9.25 0.98
CA THR A 53 12.86 10.46 1.81
C THR A 53 11.78 10.54 2.88
N SER A 54 10.98 9.50 3.03
CA SER A 54 9.79 9.42 3.86
C SER A 54 8.72 10.46 3.46
N SER A 55 7.71 10.64 4.30
CA SER A 55 6.67 11.64 4.10
C SER A 55 7.19 13.06 4.42
N ARG A 56 6.45 14.07 3.95
CA ARG A 56 6.77 15.48 4.25
C ARG A 56 6.88 15.74 5.76
N GLN A 57 6.05 15.09 6.56
CA GLN A 57 6.04 15.25 8.01
C GLN A 57 7.26 14.62 8.68
N MET A 58 7.78 13.54 8.12
CA MET A 58 8.86 12.76 8.72
C MET A 58 10.24 13.06 8.12
N GLY A 59 10.32 13.69 6.95
CA GLY A 59 11.59 13.98 6.29
C GLY A 59 12.62 14.70 7.17
N ALA A 60 12.19 15.71 7.94
CA ALA A 60 13.09 16.42 8.85
C ALA A 60 13.54 15.56 10.04
N MET A 61 12.73 14.60 10.48
CA MET A 61 13.14 13.63 11.51
C MET A 61 14.18 12.65 10.95
N ALA A 62 13.93 12.15 9.73
CA ALA A 62 14.88 11.27 9.05
C ALA A 62 16.24 11.95 8.90
N VAL A 63 16.27 13.20 8.41
CA VAL A 63 17.53 13.97 8.29
C VAL A 63 18.23 14.09 9.63
N ARG A 64 17.54 14.46 10.71
CA ARG A 64 18.17 14.55 12.05
C ARG A 64 18.78 13.22 12.50
N ALA A 65 18.02 12.14 12.35
CA ALA A 65 18.51 10.81 12.73
C ALA A 65 19.73 10.37 11.88
N ILE A 66 19.72 10.63 10.58
CA ILE A 66 20.87 10.37 9.69
C ILE A 66 22.10 11.15 10.14
N ARG A 67 21.92 12.41 10.55
CA ARG A 67 23.03 13.27 11.01
C ARG A 67 23.62 12.86 12.37
N GLU A 68 22.97 11.96 13.11
CA GLU A 68 23.56 11.33 14.30
C GLU A 68 24.67 10.31 13.96
N VAL A 69 24.69 9.79 12.72
CA VAL A 69 25.64 8.77 12.29
C VAL A 69 26.62 9.22 11.20
N SER A 70 26.27 10.23 10.40
CA SER A 70 27.16 10.74 9.35
C SER A 70 26.89 12.20 8.97
N ASP A 71 27.97 12.97 8.82
CA ASP A 71 27.96 14.35 8.29
C ASP A 71 28.23 14.42 6.79
N GLU A 72 28.43 13.29 6.12
CA GLU A 72 28.73 13.27 4.68
C GLU A 72 27.62 13.91 3.84
N PRO A 73 27.96 14.58 2.72
CA PRO A 73 26.99 15.16 1.81
C PRO A 73 26.03 14.12 1.26
N PHE A 74 24.75 14.47 1.17
CA PHE A 74 23.80 13.74 0.35
C PHE A 74 24.16 13.94 -1.12
N ALA A 75 24.76 12.94 -1.75
CA ALA A 75 25.08 13.00 -3.18
C ALA A 75 23.84 12.77 -4.03
N PHE A 76 23.08 11.73 -3.66
CA PHE A 76 21.89 11.33 -4.37
C PHE A 76 20.76 10.95 -3.43
N LEU A 77 19.53 11.29 -3.84
CA LEU A 77 18.29 10.77 -3.33
C LEU A 77 17.71 9.86 -4.42
N ILE A 78 17.35 8.64 -4.08
CA ILE A 78 16.80 7.66 -5.02
C ILE A 78 15.37 7.37 -4.58
N TYR A 79 14.38 7.66 -5.41
CA TYR A 79 13.00 7.27 -5.11
C TYR A 79 12.77 5.84 -5.54
N THR A 80 12.28 5.02 -4.60
CA THR A 80 11.79 3.69 -4.97
C THR A 80 10.54 3.80 -5.82
N HIS A 81 9.69 4.79 -5.58
CA HIS A 81 8.51 5.11 -6.39
C HIS A 81 7.91 6.46 -5.98
N GLY A 82 6.94 6.95 -6.74
CA GLY A 82 6.38 8.29 -6.55
C GLY A 82 5.24 8.41 -5.55
N HIS A 83 5.10 7.53 -4.54
CA HIS A 83 4.14 7.76 -3.44
C HIS A 83 4.64 8.85 -2.49
N GLY A 84 3.68 9.53 -1.83
CA GLY A 84 3.99 10.70 -1.01
C GLY A 84 4.73 10.38 0.29
N ASP A 85 4.63 9.18 0.78
CA ASP A 85 5.36 8.70 1.94
C ASP A 85 6.79 8.24 1.63
N HIS A 86 7.15 8.16 0.34
CA HIS A 86 8.50 7.83 -0.13
C HIS A 86 9.25 9.04 -0.69
N ALA A 87 8.55 9.93 -1.40
CA ALA A 87 9.18 11.00 -2.18
C ALA A 87 8.97 12.43 -1.62
N PHE A 88 8.02 12.66 -0.71
CA PHE A 88 7.63 14.03 -0.36
C PHE A 88 8.41 14.63 0.81
N GLY A 89 9.31 13.87 1.46
CA GLY A 89 10.23 14.39 2.48
C GLY A 89 11.47 15.10 1.91
N THR A 90 11.69 15.06 0.61
CA THR A 90 12.88 15.53 -0.12
C THR A 90 13.31 16.95 0.23
N GLU A 91 12.37 17.87 0.45
CA GLU A 91 12.72 19.27 0.78
C GLU A 91 13.54 19.38 2.07
N ALA A 92 13.36 18.47 3.03
CA ALA A 92 14.16 18.48 4.26
C ALA A 92 15.63 18.11 4.00
N PHE A 93 15.89 17.17 3.09
CA PHE A 93 17.23 16.77 2.69
C PHE A 93 17.94 17.89 1.90
N VAL A 94 17.20 18.55 1.00
CA VAL A 94 17.73 19.71 0.24
C VAL A 94 18.05 20.87 1.19
N ALA A 95 17.18 21.18 2.14
CA ALA A 95 17.40 22.25 3.10
C ALA A 95 18.60 21.97 4.01
N ASP A 96 18.80 20.74 4.47
CA ASP A 96 19.96 20.34 5.25
C ASP A 96 21.27 20.51 4.43
N ALA A 97 21.28 20.05 3.19
CA ALA A 97 22.43 20.19 2.32
C ALA A 97 22.83 21.66 2.14
N ILE A 98 21.88 22.53 1.84
CA ILE A 98 22.09 23.96 1.68
C ILE A 98 22.61 24.59 2.99
N THR A 99 22.00 24.26 4.13
CA THR A 99 22.39 24.80 5.44
C THR A 99 23.82 24.42 5.81
N ARG A 100 24.30 23.25 5.38
CA ARG A 100 25.66 22.76 5.61
C ARG A 100 26.67 23.26 4.57
N GLY A 101 26.22 24.01 3.57
CA GLY A 101 27.09 24.47 2.47
C GLY A 101 27.43 23.36 1.47
N HIS A 102 26.68 22.26 1.46
CA HIS A 102 26.84 21.18 0.50
C HIS A 102 26.09 21.49 -0.80
N ALA A 103 26.46 20.80 -1.88
CA ALA A 103 25.68 20.83 -3.11
C ALA A 103 24.27 20.24 -2.89
N ARG A 104 23.29 20.77 -3.62
CA ARG A 104 21.96 20.18 -3.64
C ARG A 104 22.04 18.73 -4.13
N PRO A 105 21.50 17.74 -3.40
CA PRO A 105 21.48 16.36 -3.86
C PRO A 105 20.67 16.23 -5.15
N LYS A 106 21.15 15.40 -6.07
CA LYS A 106 20.38 15.04 -7.27
C LYS A 106 19.43 13.88 -6.97
N ILE A 107 18.28 13.92 -7.63
CA ILE A 107 17.23 12.92 -7.45
C ILE A 107 17.25 11.95 -8.62
N TRP A 108 17.47 10.66 -8.35
CA TRP A 108 17.27 9.57 -9.28
C TRP A 108 15.88 8.92 -9.08
N ALA A 109 15.21 8.59 -10.19
CA ALA A 109 13.99 7.78 -10.18
C ALA A 109 13.74 7.11 -11.53
N HIS A 110 12.80 6.18 -11.58
CA HIS A 110 12.23 5.69 -12.84
C HIS A 110 11.54 6.84 -13.60
N GLU A 111 11.57 6.82 -14.93
CA GLU A 111 11.01 7.91 -15.77
C GLU A 111 9.52 8.18 -15.52
N ASP A 112 8.74 7.14 -15.13
CA ASP A 112 7.30 7.23 -14.89
C ASP A 112 6.92 7.95 -13.59
N VAL A 113 7.85 8.20 -12.66
CA VAL A 113 7.59 8.99 -11.45
C VAL A 113 7.07 10.38 -11.79
N ALA A 114 7.63 11.03 -12.81
CA ALA A 114 7.16 12.33 -13.27
C ALA A 114 5.72 12.27 -13.82
N GLY A 115 5.37 11.21 -14.52
CA GLY A 115 4.01 10.92 -14.99
C GLY A 115 3.02 10.75 -13.86
N ARG A 116 3.41 10.04 -12.80
CA ARG A 116 2.63 9.88 -11.57
C ARG A 116 2.36 11.21 -10.88
N PHE A 117 3.35 12.06 -10.71
CA PHE A 117 3.17 13.38 -10.10
C PHE A 117 2.21 14.26 -10.89
N LYS A 118 2.30 14.24 -12.24
CA LYS A 118 1.34 14.93 -13.12
C LYS A 118 -0.09 14.40 -12.94
N ARG A 119 -0.27 13.07 -12.83
CA ARG A 119 -1.57 12.44 -12.56
C ARG A 119 -2.11 12.85 -11.19
N TYR A 120 -1.28 12.91 -10.16
CA TYR A 120 -1.68 13.37 -8.83
C TYR A 120 -2.13 14.84 -8.85
N ALA A 121 -1.39 15.71 -9.52
CA ALA A 121 -1.80 17.11 -9.69
C ALA A 121 -3.14 17.24 -10.42
N LEU A 122 -3.33 16.44 -11.49
CA LEU A 122 -4.58 16.43 -12.27
C LEU A 122 -5.79 15.99 -11.43
N THR A 123 -5.60 15.01 -10.55
CA THR A 123 -6.67 14.40 -9.75
C THR A 123 -6.54 14.74 -8.26
N ARG A 124 -5.95 15.87 -7.90
CA ARG A 124 -5.54 16.21 -6.53
C ARG A 124 -6.66 16.13 -5.49
N GLU A 125 -7.86 16.61 -5.85
CA GLU A 125 -9.02 16.58 -4.94
C GLU A 125 -9.47 15.13 -4.67
N TRP A 126 -9.52 14.33 -5.73
CA TRP A 126 -9.80 12.89 -5.61
C TRP A 126 -8.72 12.18 -4.79
N GLN A 127 -7.44 12.43 -5.04
CA GLN A 127 -6.34 11.84 -4.25
C GLN A 127 -6.46 12.24 -2.78
N SER A 128 -6.75 13.50 -2.48
CA SER A 128 -6.96 13.97 -1.11
C SER A 128 -8.14 13.27 -0.45
N HIS A 129 -9.26 13.10 -1.18
CA HIS A 129 -10.46 12.43 -0.69
C HIS A 129 -10.18 10.95 -0.34
N ILE A 130 -9.64 10.17 -1.28
CA ILE A 130 -9.42 8.74 -1.06
C ILE A 130 -8.34 8.45 -0.01
N ASN A 131 -7.28 9.27 0.06
CA ASN A 131 -6.27 9.12 1.12
C ASN A 131 -6.86 9.43 2.50
N ARG A 132 -7.73 10.45 2.62
CA ARG A 132 -8.42 10.73 3.88
C ARG A 132 -9.28 9.56 4.34
N LEU A 133 -9.99 8.89 3.42
CA LEU A 133 -10.74 7.67 3.72
C LEU A 133 -9.81 6.53 4.13
N GLN A 134 -8.80 6.24 3.31
CA GLN A 134 -7.87 5.13 3.52
C GLN A 134 -7.13 5.22 4.86
N PHE A 135 -6.73 6.43 5.27
CA PHE A 135 -5.96 6.66 6.51
C PHE A 135 -6.83 7.16 7.67
N GLY A 136 -8.15 7.09 7.58
CA GLY A 136 -9.06 7.44 8.66
C GLY A 136 -9.00 8.91 9.11
N GLY A 137 -8.46 9.80 8.28
CA GLY A 137 -8.23 11.21 8.61
C GLY A 137 -6.97 11.48 9.45
N ALA A 138 -6.15 10.45 9.72
CA ALA A 138 -4.94 10.58 10.53
C ALA A 138 -3.85 11.47 9.88
N PHE A 139 -3.89 11.63 8.56
CA PHE A 139 -2.91 12.42 7.82
C PHE A 139 -3.57 13.64 7.16
N ALA A 140 -2.96 14.81 7.33
CA ALA A 140 -3.35 16.00 6.58
C ALA A 140 -3.02 15.81 5.10
N THR A 141 -4.05 15.80 4.25
CA THR A 141 -3.89 15.65 2.79
C THR A 141 -4.03 16.98 2.05
N THR A 142 -4.42 18.05 2.76
CA THR A 142 -4.60 19.37 2.15
C THR A 142 -3.27 19.90 1.61
N GLY A 143 -3.25 20.24 0.33
CA GLY A 143 -2.06 20.73 -0.36
C GLY A 143 -0.99 19.66 -0.67
N MET A 144 -1.18 18.41 -0.27
CA MET A 144 -0.21 17.33 -0.47
C MET A 144 0.03 17.04 -1.96
N PHE A 145 -1.01 17.17 -2.77
CA PHE A 145 -0.97 16.87 -4.20
C PHE A 145 -0.96 18.13 -5.08
N GLU A 146 -0.60 19.27 -4.54
CA GLU A 146 -0.35 20.49 -5.33
C GLU A 146 0.94 20.34 -6.14
N PRO A 147 1.03 20.89 -7.39
CA PRO A 147 2.23 20.77 -8.23
C PRO A 147 3.52 21.20 -7.53
N LYS A 148 3.46 22.25 -6.71
CA LYS A 148 4.58 22.73 -5.91
C LYS A 148 5.05 21.81 -4.80
N SER A 149 4.29 20.73 -4.55
CA SER A 149 4.60 19.74 -3.51
C SER A 149 5.50 18.62 -3.99
N PHE A 150 5.77 18.57 -5.30
CA PHE A 150 6.55 17.50 -5.91
C PHE A 150 7.97 17.95 -6.18
N SER A 151 8.95 17.20 -5.68
CA SER A 151 10.34 17.30 -6.08
C SER A 151 10.58 16.32 -7.22
N TYR A 152 10.54 16.83 -8.46
CA TYR A 152 10.72 16.00 -9.65
C TYR A 152 12.14 15.44 -9.74
N PRO A 153 12.34 14.22 -10.30
CA PRO A 153 13.64 13.65 -10.52
C PRO A 153 14.51 14.55 -11.43
N ASP A 154 15.80 14.69 -11.06
CA ASP A 154 16.80 15.35 -11.89
C ASP A 154 17.39 14.40 -12.94
N LEU A 155 17.44 13.10 -12.61
CA LEU A 155 18.01 12.01 -13.38
C LEU A 155 17.02 10.87 -13.44
N VAL A 156 16.81 10.31 -14.63
CA VAL A 156 15.86 9.24 -14.83
C VAL A 156 16.49 8.06 -15.58
N TYR A 157 15.93 6.88 -15.39
CA TYR A 157 16.28 5.68 -16.14
C TYR A 157 14.98 4.91 -16.49
N ARG A 158 15.09 3.94 -17.40
CA ARG A 158 13.94 3.13 -17.84
C ARG A 158 13.98 1.70 -17.26
N ASP A 159 14.95 0.90 -17.66
CA ASP A 159 15.00 -0.51 -17.28
C ASP A 159 15.98 -0.75 -16.13
N GLN A 160 17.21 -0.28 -16.29
CA GLN A 160 18.30 -0.43 -15.34
C GLN A 160 19.27 0.74 -15.43
N GLN A 161 19.91 1.07 -14.31
CA GLN A 161 20.99 2.04 -14.24
C GLN A 161 22.10 1.51 -13.32
N PHE A 162 23.33 1.53 -13.82
CA PHE A 162 24.53 1.14 -13.06
C PHE A 162 25.29 2.40 -12.67
N LEU A 163 25.63 2.49 -11.39
CA LEU A 163 26.29 3.64 -10.77
C LEU A 163 27.49 3.13 -9.94
N ASP A 164 28.46 4.00 -9.74
CA ASP A 164 29.51 3.80 -8.73
C ASP A 164 29.33 4.91 -7.68
N LEU A 165 28.79 4.53 -6.54
CA LEU A 165 28.42 5.44 -5.46
C LEU A 165 28.97 4.91 -4.12
N VAL A 166 29.36 5.81 -3.25
CA VAL A 166 30.03 5.46 -1.97
C VAL A 166 31.24 4.52 -2.17
N GLY A 167 31.80 4.55 -3.40
CA GLY A 167 32.93 3.72 -3.82
C GLY A 167 32.59 2.25 -4.03
N GLU A 168 31.34 1.93 -4.28
CA GLU A 168 30.85 0.58 -4.57
C GLU A 168 29.85 0.60 -5.73
N PRO A 169 29.70 -0.52 -6.48
CA PRO A 169 28.66 -0.62 -7.50
C PRO A 169 27.26 -0.58 -6.85
N VAL A 170 26.41 0.25 -7.44
CA VAL A 170 25.00 0.42 -7.09
C VAL A 170 24.16 0.27 -8.34
N GLU A 171 23.21 -0.59 -8.31
CA GLU A 171 22.33 -0.88 -9.44
C GLU A 171 20.91 -0.46 -9.13
N LEU A 172 20.30 0.32 -10.03
CA LEU A 172 18.88 0.66 -9.97
C LEU A 172 18.16 -0.21 -11.00
N HIS A 173 17.13 -0.92 -10.55
CA HIS A 173 16.33 -1.79 -11.39
C HIS A 173 14.87 -1.35 -11.38
N HIS A 174 14.27 -1.21 -12.55
CA HIS A 174 12.84 -1.01 -12.67
C HIS A 174 12.07 -2.27 -12.24
N ALA A 175 10.91 -2.04 -11.65
CA ALA A 175 9.96 -3.07 -11.29
C ALA A 175 8.53 -2.57 -11.48
N MET A 176 7.62 -3.52 -11.65
CA MET A 176 6.18 -3.28 -11.57
C MET A 176 5.65 -4.04 -10.37
N GLY A 177 5.01 -3.34 -9.45
CA GLY A 177 4.52 -3.95 -8.22
C GLY A 177 3.33 -3.16 -7.68
N GLU A 178 3.48 -2.53 -6.53
CA GLU A 178 2.49 -1.58 -6.01
C GLU A 178 2.26 -0.42 -6.99
N THR A 179 3.27 -0.11 -7.77
CA THR A 179 3.24 0.95 -8.79
C THR A 179 3.94 0.51 -10.06
N ASP A 180 3.69 1.26 -11.14
CA ASP A 180 4.31 1.11 -12.46
C ASP A 180 5.71 1.77 -12.58
N ASP A 181 6.09 2.58 -11.61
CA ASP A 181 7.34 3.34 -11.54
C ASP A 181 8.29 2.84 -10.43
N ALA A 182 8.11 1.58 -9.99
CA ALA A 182 8.89 1.06 -8.88
C ALA A 182 10.37 0.83 -9.26
N THR A 183 11.24 1.13 -8.30
CA THR A 183 12.69 0.92 -8.35
C THR A 183 13.09 0.08 -7.15
N TRP A 184 13.94 -0.90 -7.33
CA TRP A 184 14.71 -1.49 -6.25
C TRP A 184 16.20 -1.24 -6.48
N VAL A 185 16.93 -1.04 -5.39
CA VAL A 185 18.35 -0.73 -5.41
C VAL A 185 19.12 -1.96 -4.95
N TRP A 186 20.11 -2.36 -5.74
CA TRP A 186 20.99 -3.47 -5.43
C TRP A 186 22.43 -3.01 -5.22
N MET A 187 23.03 -3.42 -4.13
CA MET A 187 24.46 -3.23 -3.83
C MET A 187 25.14 -4.61 -3.76
N PRO A 188 25.71 -5.09 -4.89
CA PRO A 188 26.20 -6.47 -5.00
C PRO A 188 27.33 -6.80 -4.02
N THR A 189 28.25 -5.86 -3.76
CA THR A 189 29.36 -6.02 -2.80
C THR A 189 28.85 -6.30 -1.39
N ARG A 190 27.75 -5.67 -1.00
CA ARG A 190 27.10 -5.81 0.31
C ARG A 190 26.05 -6.91 0.35
N ARG A 191 25.66 -7.41 -0.82
CA ARG A 191 24.48 -8.29 -0.96
C ARG A 191 23.24 -7.65 -0.29
N LEU A 192 23.05 -6.36 -0.56
CA LEU A 192 22.00 -5.53 0.03
C LEU A 192 20.98 -5.15 -1.03
N ALA A 193 19.71 -5.43 -0.78
CA ALA A 193 18.57 -4.96 -1.58
C ALA A 193 17.74 -3.96 -0.78
N MET A 194 17.58 -2.73 -1.28
CA MET A 194 16.63 -1.74 -0.78
C MET A 194 15.44 -1.75 -1.73
N VAL A 195 14.31 -2.26 -1.27
CA VAL A 195 13.26 -2.74 -2.17
C VAL A 195 11.98 -1.90 -2.16
N GLY A 196 11.94 -0.83 -1.36
CA GLY A 196 10.72 -0.02 -1.23
C GLY A 196 9.51 -0.89 -0.92
N ASP A 197 8.38 -0.59 -1.52
CA ASP A 197 7.11 -1.27 -1.27
C ASP A 197 6.96 -2.63 -1.97
N LEU A 198 8.01 -3.13 -2.62
CA LEU A 198 8.03 -4.54 -3.02
C LEU A 198 7.96 -5.49 -1.82
N ILE A 199 8.40 -5.02 -0.63
CA ILE A 199 8.14 -5.66 0.66
C ILE A 199 7.60 -4.61 1.64
N VAL A 200 6.43 -4.90 2.23
CA VAL A 200 5.74 -4.01 3.17
C VAL A 200 5.40 -4.70 4.50
N SER A 201 6.04 -5.83 4.77
CA SER A 201 5.88 -6.64 6.00
C SER A 201 4.42 -6.99 6.36
N SER A 202 3.59 -7.08 5.32
CA SER A 202 2.19 -7.53 5.37
C SER A 202 1.80 -8.12 4.01
N MET A 203 0.57 -8.63 3.86
CA MET A 203 0.04 -8.98 2.54
C MET A 203 0.23 -7.78 1.59
N PRO A 204 0.87 -7.99 0.42
CA PRO A 204 1.11 -6.92 -0.55
C PRO A 204 -0.16 -6.16 -0.92
N ASN A 205 -0.03 -4.84 -1.01
CA ASN A 205 -1.16 -3.95 -1.29
C ASN A 205 -1.42 -3.87 -2.80
N THR A 206 -1.72 -5.01 -3.44
CA THR A 206 -1.96 -5.03 -4.89
C THR A 206 -3.36 -4.54 -5.25
N GLY A 207 -4.39 -4.91 -4.53
CA GLY A 207 -5.78 -4.65 -4.88
C GLY A 207 -6.43 -3.51 -4.10
N ASN A 208 -5.84 -2.35 -3.98
CA ASN A 208 -6.46 -1.24 -3.25
C ASN A 208 -7.76 -0.78 -3.93
N PRO A 209 -8.90 -0.67 -3.20
CA PRO A 209 -10.21 -0.36 -3.77
C PRO A 209 -10.29 0.97 -4.53
N ASN A 210 -9.48 1.96 -4.15
CA ASN A 210 -9.54 3.33 -4.69
C ASN A 210 -8.28 3.77 -5.44
N LYS A 211 -7.35 2.87 -5.69
CA LYS A 211 -6.12 3.18 -6.42
C LYS A 211 -6.18 2.63 -7.84
N VAL A 212 -5.30 3.14 -8.69
CA VAL A 212 -5.13 2.62 -10.06
C VAL A 212 -4.62 1.18 -10.03
N GLN A 213 -4.59 0.52 -11.20
CA GLN A 213 -4.08 -0.83 -11.39
C GLN A 213 -2.73 -1.03 -10.72
N ARG A 214 -2.52 -2.20 -10.13
CA ARG A 214 -1.26 -2.73 -9.60
C ARG A 214 -0.93 -4.05 -10.27
N TYR A 215 0.24 -4.60 -10.03
CA TYR A 215 0.84 -5.56 -10.95
C TYR A 215 1.22 -6.85 -10.20
N THR A 216 0.22 -7.67 -9.88
CA THR A 216 0.37 -8.86 -9.02
C THR A 216 1.40 -9.86 -9.56
N LEU A 217 1.37 -10.17 -10.86
CA LEU A 217 2.30 -11.13 -11.46
C LEU A 217 3.71 -10.57 -11.56
N GLU A 218 3.83 -9.37 -12.10
CA GLU A 218 5.11 -8.69 -12.29
C GLU A 218 5.79 -8.41 -10.94
N TRP A 219 4.99 -8.18 -9.89
CA TRP A 219 5.50 -8.07 -8.53
C TRP A 219 6.12 -9.38 -8.05
N ALA A 220 5.42 -10.50 -8.23
CA ALA A 220 5.95 -11.82 -7.89
C ALA A 220 7.25 -12.14 -8.65
N GLU A 221 7.30 -11.85 -9.95
CA GLU A 221 8.48 -12.05 -10.80
C GLU A 221 9.67 -11.19 -10.32
N THR A 222 9.41 -9.95 -9.93
CA THR A 222 10.44 -9.08 -9.36
C THR A 222 11.00 -9.63 -8.06
N LEU A 223 10.15 -10.08 -7.14
CA LEU A 223 10.61 -10.69 -5.87
C LEU A 223 11.44 -11.95 -6.11
N GLU A 224 11.06 -12.77 -7.08
CA GLU A 224 11.85 -13.95 -7.51
C GLU A 224 13.21 -13.55 -8.09
N ALA A 225 13.26 -12.45 -8.87
CA ALA A 225 14.52 -11.94 -9.42
C ALA A 225 15.44 -11.43 -8.30
N ILE A 226 14.91 -10.68 -7.32
CA ILE A 226 15.66 -10.22 -6.15
C ILE A 226 16.17 -11.43 -5.33
N ALA A 227 15.33 -12.44 -5.13
CA ALA A 227 15.73 -13.64 -4.38
C ALA A 227 16.89 -14.40 -5.06
N LYS A 228 16.97 -14.40 -6.41
CA LYS A 228 18.09 -14.99 -7.17
C LYS A 228 19.42 -14.26 -6.95
N CYS A 229 19.39 -12.97 -6.60
CA CYS A 229 20.59 -12.23 -6.22
C CYS A 229 21.15 -12.67 -4.85
N ALA A 230 20.44 -13.52 -4.11
CA ALA A 230 20.80 -14.04 -2.80
C ALA A 230 21.19 -12.93 -1.80
N PRO A 231 20.28 -11.94 -1.53
CA PRO A 231 20.62 -10.85 -0.64
C PRO A 231 20.85 -11.34 0.79
N ARG A 232 21.82 -10.72 1.45
CA ARG A 232 22.07 -10.88 2.89
C ARG A 232 21.21 -9.92 3.71
N TYR A 233 20.79 -8.80 3.09
CA TYR A 233 19.95 -7.80 3.69
C TYR A 233 18.85 -7.39 2.70
N VAL A 234 17.63 -7.27 3.21
CA VAL A 234 16.50 -6.68 2.50
C VAL A 234 15.94 -5.56 3.36
N LEU A 235 16.01 -4.32 2.86
CA LEU A 235 15.45 -3.14 3.50
C LEU A 235 14.13 -2.78 2.81
N PRO A 236 13.00 -2.99 3.49
CA PRO A 236 11.67 -2.77 2.91
C PRO A 236 11.24 -1.30 2.99
N GLY A 237 10.20 -0.95 2.23
CA GLY A 237 9.55 0.36 2.35
C GLY A 237 8.84 0.56 3.69
N HIS A 238 8.31 -0.52 4.26
CA HIS A 238 7.63 -0.49 5.56
C HIS A 238 8.00 -1.72 6.40
N GLY A 239 8.15 -1.51 7.71
CA GLY A 239 8.48 -2.57 8.67
C GLY A 239 9.98 -2.79 8.87
N PRO A 240 10.37 -3.88 9.54
CA PRO A 240 11.74 -4.11 9.96
C PRO A 240 12.65 -4.54 8.82
N ALA A 241 13.95 -4.29 8.95
CA ALA A 241 14.98 -4.85 8.08
C ALA A 241 15.06 -6.37 8.22
N TYR A 242 15.18 -7.08 7.11
CA TYR A 242 15.42 -8.52 7.08
C TYR A 242 16.92 -8.79 6.93
N ARG A 243 17.44 -9.68 7.78
CA ARG A 243 18.87 -9.97 7.91
C ARG A 243 19.14 -11.46 7.83
N GLY A 244 20.14 -11.83 7.07
CA GLY A 244 20.55 -13.21 6.84
C GLY A 244 19.92 -13.76 5.54
N GLU A 245 20.74 -14.51 4.81
CA GLU A 245 20.39 -15.00 3.47
C GLU A 245 19.10 -15.83 3.45
N GLU A 246 18.97 -16.75 4.41
CA GLU A 246 17.82 -17.65 4.50
C GLU A 246 16.52 -16.89 4.76
N LEU A 247 16.50 -15.92 5.69
CA LEU A 247 15.32 -15.14 5.99
C LEU A 247 14.96 -14.20 4.84
N CYS A 248 15.96 -13.56 4.21
CA CYS A 248 15.73 -12.71 3.04
C CYS A 248 15.14 -13.51 1.89
N LYS A 249 15.69 -14.69 1.62
CA LYS A 249 15.18 -15.61 0.60
C LYS A 249 13.76 -16.06 0.93
N GLU A 250 13.50 -16.45 2.18
CA GLU A 250 12.18 -16.87 2.63
C GLU A 250 11.14 -15.78 2.38
N VAL A 251 11.38 -14.56 2.89
CA VAL A 251 10.44 -13.44 2.78
C VAL A 251 10.14 -13.11 1.31
N LEU A 252 11.16 -13.03 0.47
CA LEU A 252 11.01 -12.74 -0.96
C LEU A 252 10.23 -13.86 -1.68
N SER A 253 10.66 -15.12 -1.50
CA SER A 253 10.08 -16.25 -2.23
C SER A 253 8.67 -16.59 -1.77
N GLU A 254 8.37 -16.52 -0.47
CA GLU A 254 7.04 -16.83 0.04
C GLU A 254 6.04 -15.71 -0.27
N THR A 255 6.49 -14.45 -0.31
CA THR A 255 5.64 -13.34 -0.78
C THR A 255 5.33 -13.49 -2.28
N ALA A 256 6.33 -13.81 -3.10
CA ALA A 256 6.12 -14.10 -4.53
C ALA A 256 5.16 -15.29 -4.74
N ARG A 257 5.35 -16.37 -3.98
CA ARG A 257 4.49 -17.56 -4.04
C ARG A 257 3.03 -17.23 -3.69
N ALA A 258 2.80 -16.40 -2.66
CA ALA A 258 1.45 -15.98 -2.29
C ALA A 258 0.76 -15.21 -3.43
N LEU A 259 1.47 -14.26 -4.05
CA LEU A 259 0.95 -13.49 -5.17
C LEU A 259 0.65 -14.36 -6.39
N ARG A 260 1.57 -15.29 -6.75
CA ARG A 260 1.37 -16.22 -7.87
C ARG A 260 0.17 -17.13 -7.66
N LEU A 261 0.01 -17.72 -6.48
CA LEU A 261 -1.11 -18.61 -6.21
C LEU A 261 -2.46 -17.91 -6.39
N ILE A 262 -2.59 -16.66 -5.93
CA ILE A 262 -3.81 -15.87 -6.13
C ILE A 262 -3.99 -15.52 -7.61
N HIS A 263 -2.92 -15.06 -8.26
CA HIS A 263 -2.94 -14.70 -9.67
C HIS A 263 -3.37 -15.89 -10.55
N ASP A 264 -2.69 -17.02 -10.41
CA ASP A 264 -2.90 -18.19 -11.26
C ASP A 264 -4.29 -18.79 -11.06
N GLU A 265 -4.83 -18.79 -9.82
CA GLU A 265 -6.19 -19.25 -9.56
C GLU A 265 -7.23 -18.34 -10.22
N VAL A 266 -7.06 -17.01 -10.14
CA VAL A 266 -7.96 -16.08 -10.82
C VAL A 266 -7.90 -16.25 -12.34
N VAL A 267 -6.69 -16.35 -12.91
CA VAL A 267 -6.51 -16.55 -14.35
C VAL A 267 -7.09 -17.90 -14.81
N ARG A 268 -6.89 -18.96 -14.03
CA ARG A 268 -7.50 -20.27 -14.28
C ARG A 268 -9.02 -20.19 -14.37
N ARG A 269 -9.66 -19.47 -13.46
CA ARG A 269 -11.12 -19.28 -13.44
C ARG A 269 -11.61 -18.45 -14.63
N LEU A 270 -10.93 -17.35 -14.93
CA LEU A 270 -11.25 -16.55 -16.13
C LEU A 270 -11.16 -17.40 -17.40
N ASN A 271 -10.10 -18.22 -17.53
CA ASN A 271 -9.93 -19.14 -18.67
C ASN A 271 -10.98 -20.26 -18.69
N ALA A 272 -11.57 -20.62 -17.56
CA ALA A 272 -12.72 -21.54 -17.49
C ALA A 272 -14.05 -20.88 -17.88
N GLY A 273 -14.05 -19.57 -18.15
CA GLY A 273 -15.25 -18.81 -18.54
C GLY A 273 -16.08 -18.31 -17.35
N GLU A 274 -15.54 -18.36 -16.12
CA GLU A 274 -16.22 -17.77 -14.96
C GLU A 274 -16.24 -16.25 -15.07
N TRP A 275 -17.36 -15.65 -14.71
CA TRP A 275 -17.48 -14.19 -14.71
C TRP A 275 -16.80 -13.55 -13.48
N PRO A 276 -16.39 -12.27 -13.58
CA PRO A 276 -15.80 -11.55 -12.45
C PRO A 276 -16.61 -11.64 -11.15
N VAL A 277 -17.93 -11.60 -11.21
CA VAL A 277 -18.78 -11.71 -10.01
C VAL A 277 -18.63 -13.07 -9.34
N ASP A 278 -18.63 -14.16 -10.10
CA ASP A 278 -18.50 -15.53 -9.58
C ASP A 278 -17.11 -15.73 -8.93
N ILE A 279 -16.06 -15.17 -9.55
CA ILE A 279 -14.70 -15.25 -9.03
C ILE A 279 -14.56 -14.47 -7.71
N VAL A 280 -15.22 -13.31 -7.62
CA VAL A 280 -15.22 -12.48 -6.39
C VAL A 280 -15.98 -13.16 -5.25
N GLU A 281 -17.04 -13.90 -5.55
CA GLU A 281 -17.84 -14.66 -4.57
C GLU A 281 -17.15 -15.95 -4.12
N ALA A 282 -16.20 -16.46 -4.92
CA ALA A 282 -15.42 -17.61 -4.54
C ALA A 282 -14.50 -17.31 -3.36
N ASP A 283 -14.37 -18.26 -2.45
CA ASP A 283 -13.46 -18.14 -1.30
C ASP A 283 -12.03 -18.51 -1.70
N ILE A 284 -11.38 -17.60 -2.46
CA ILE A 284 -9.97 -17.73 -2.84
C ILE A 284 -9.12 -17.38 -1.63
N SER A 285 -8.26 -18.30 -1.22
CA SER A 285 -7.36 -18.15 -0.09
C SER A 285 -5.95 -18.64 -0.41
N ILE A 286 -4.98 -18.23 0.37
CA ILE A 286 -3.61 -18.78 0.30
C ILE A 286 -3.47 -19.96 1.26
N PRO A 287 -2.56 -20.92 1.00
CA PRO A 287 -2.28 -22.03 1.90
C PRO A 287 -1.98 -21.59 3.34
N ALA A 288 -2.33 -22.45 4.30
CA ALA A 288 -2.21 -22.14 5.73
C ALA A 288 -0.77 -21.83 6.17
N ASP A 289 0.22 -22.46 5.55
CA ASP A 289 1.64 -22.20 5.78
C ASP A 289 2.04 -20.76 5.42
N LEU A 290 1.51 -20.23 4.32
CA LEU A 290 1.68 -18.83 3.93
C LEU A 290 0.85 -17.88 4.80
N ALA A 291 -0.40 -18.23 5.07
CA ALA A 291 -1.30 -17.42 5.90
C ALA A 291 -0.78 -17.25 7.34
N ALA A 292 0.06 -18.16 7.82
CA ALA A 292 0.71 -18.07 9.13
C ALA A 292 1.94 -17.15 9.16
N LYS A 293 2.49 -16.77 8.00
CA LYS A 293 3.70 -15.94 7.94
C LYS A 293 3.44 -14.52 8.46
N PRO A 294 4.28 -13.97 9.34
CA PRO A 294 4.08 -12.64 9.92
C PRO A 294 4.05 -11.53 8.86
N TYR A 295 4.85 -11.66 7.81
CA TYR A 295 4.97 -10.71 6.70
C TYR A 295 3.90 -10.90 5.59
N LEU A 296 2.94 -11.82 5.78
CA LEU A 296 1.78 -12.02 4.89
C LEU A 296 0.43 -11.84 5.60
N GLN A 297 0.46 -11.30 6.83
CA GLN A 297 -0.78 -11.03 7.55
C GLN A 297 -1.63 -9.98 6.82
N PRO A 298 -2.97 -10.14 6.75
CA PRO A 298 -3.84 -9.20 6.07
C PRO A 298 -4.07 -7.93 6.91
N ILE A 299 -2.99 -7.28 7.31
CA ILE A 299 -3.04 -6.08 8.16
C ILE A 299 -3.28 -4.83 7.32
N TYR A 300 -2.73 -4.76 6.13
CA TYR A 300 -2.90 -3.64 5.19
C TYR A 300 -3.72 -4.07 3.98
N GLY A 301 -3.13 -4.81 3.03
CA GLY A 301 -3.83 -5.50 1.96
C GLY A 301 -4.49 -6.80 2.44
N CYS A 302 -5.31 -7.42 1.59
CA CYS A 302 -5.93 -8.72 1.86
C CYS A 302 -6.19 -9.49 0.56
N VAL A 303 -6.30 -10.80 0.64
CA VAL A 303 -6.50 -11.68 -0.53
C VAL A 303 -7.70 -11.25 -1.41
N PRO A 304 -8.89 -10.89 -0.87
CA PRO A 304 -9.99 -10.43 -1.70
C PRO A 304 -9.68 -9.17 -2.53
N PHE A 305 -8.76 -8.32 -2.08
CA PHE A 305 -8.34 -7.15 -2.86
C PHE A 305 -7.39 -7.55 -3.99
N VAL A 306 -6.46 -8.48 -3.72
CA VAL A 306 -5.57 -9.03 -4.75
C VAL A 306 -6.38 -9.69 -5.85
N VAL A 307 -7.37 -10.51 -5.51
CA VAL A 307 -8.30 -11.16 -6.47
C VAL A 307 -8.94 -10.12 -7.41
N ARG A 308 -9.48 -9.04 -6.85
CA ARG A 308 -10.11 -7.97 -7.65
C ARG A 308 -9.12 -7.23 -8.55
N ASP A 309 -7.89 -7.10 -8.11
CA ASP A 309 -6.83 -6.46 -8.90
C ASP A 309 -6.43 -7.32 -10.11
N VAL A 310 -6.27 -8.62 -9.90
CA VAL A 310 -5.99 -9.57 -10.99
C VAL A 310 -7.14 -9.60 -11.99
N ILE A 311 -8.40 -9.65 -11.53
CA ILE A 311 -9.58 -9.55 -12.40
C ILE A 311 -9.50 -8.25 -13.24
N ARG A 312 -9.24 -7.12 -12.60
CA ARG A 312 -9.17 -5.83 -13.28
C ARG A 312 -8.02 -5.76 -14.30
N ARG A 313 -6.95 -6.51 -14.09
CA ARG A 313 -5.81 -6.59 -15.01
C ARG A 313 -6.16 -7.29 -16.33
N TYR A 314 -7.01 -8.32 -16.28
CA TYR A 314 -7.27 -9.20 -17.42
C TYR A 314 -8.72 -9.12 -17.95
N ALA A 315 -9.68 -8.68 -17.14
CA ALA A 315 -11.07 -8.52 -17.51
C ALA A 315 -11.45 -7.05 -17.65
N GLY A 316 -12.55 -6.80 -18.33
CA GLY A 316 -13.17 -5.48 -18.41
C GLY A 316 -13.85 -5.10 -17.08
N TRP A 317 -14.53 -3.95 -17.08
CA TRP A 317 -15.24 -3.42 -15.91
C TRP A 317 -16.56 -4.16 -15.60
N TRP A 318 -17.09 -4.94 -16.55
CA TRP A 318 -18.38 -5.60 -16.39
C TRP A 318 -18.26 -6.86 -15.52
N SER A 319 -19.15 -7.00 -14.53
CA SER A 319 -19.13 -8.11 -13.58
C SER A 319 -19.56 -9.45 -14.16
N GLY A 320 -20.32 -9.46 -15.27
CA GLY A 320 -21.01 -10.61 -15.84
C GLY A 320 -22.52 -10.59 -15.60
N GLU A 321 -23.03 -9.73 -14.73
CA GLU A 321 -24.45 -9.59 -14.46
C GLU A 321 -25.13 -8.69 -15.51
N PRO A 322 -26.05 -9.19 -16.34
CA PRO A 322 -26.70 -8.39 -17.41
C PRO A 322 -27.37 -7.11 -16.91
N SER A 323 -27.96 -7.12 -15.71
CA SER A 323 -28.60 -5.97 -15.09
C SER A 323 -27.64 -4.83 -14.75
N GLN A 324 -26.33 -5.10 -14.66
CA GLN A 324 -25.29 -4.12 -14.37
C GLN A 324 -24.70 -3.48 -15.64
N MET A 325 -25.06 -3.94 -16.84
CA MET A 325 -24.60 -3.34 -18.09
C MET A 325 -25.16 -1.91 -18.25
N PHE A 326 -26.46 -1.75 -18.02
CA PHE A 326 -27.18 -0.47 -17.99
C PHE A 326 -28.12 -0.48 -16.77
N PRO A 327 -27.58 -0.29 -15.55
CA PRO A 327 -28.34 -0.53 -14.33
C PRO A 327 -29.44 0.52 -14.14
N ALA A 328 -30.62 0.08 -13.67
CA ALA A 328 -31.56 0.98 -13.04
C ALA A 328 -30.91 1.69 -11.86
N THR A 329 -31.34 2.88 -11.51
CA THR A 329 -30.76 3.63 -10.40
C THR A 329 -30.91 2.89 -9.08
N ARG A 330 -30.05 3.20 -8.14
CA ARG A 330 -30.15 2.59 -6.79
C ARG A 330 -31.50 2.88 -6.14
N THR A 331 -32.06 4.08 -6.37
CA THR A 331 -33.35 4.51 -5.83
C THR A 331 -34.51 3.73 -6.45
N GLU A 332 -34.51 3.52 -7.77
CA GLU A 332 -35.53 2.69 -8.43
C GLU A 332 -35.50 1.27 -7.91
N ARG A 333 -34.34 0.60 -7.96
CA ARG A 333 -34.20 -0.79 -7.47
C ARG A 333 -34.58 -0.95 -5.99
N GLY A 334 -34.14 -0.01 -5.16
CA GLY A 334 -34.49 -0.01 -3.73
C GLY A 334 -35.97 0.23 -3.52
N GLY A 335 -36.57 1.18 -4.26
CA GLY A 335 -37.99 1.51 -4.22
C GLY A 335 -38.88 0.33 -4.58
N ASP A 336 -38.57 -0.37 -5.68
CA ASP A 336 -39.31 -1.54 -6.13
C ASP A 336 -39.30 -2.68 -5.08
N ILE A 337 -38.12 -2.96 -4.50
CA ILE A 337 -37.97 -3.98 -3.46
C ILE A 337 -38.74 -3.59 -2.19
N VAL A 338 -38.67 -2.33 -1.79
CA VAL A 338 -39.42 -1.82 -0.61
C VAL A 338 -40.93 -1.88 -0.86
N ALA A 339 -41.38 -1.57 -2.06
CA ALA A 339 -42.82 -1.67 -2.44
C ALA A 339 -43.31 -3.13 -2.37
N LEU A 340 -42.50 -4.10 -2.76
CA LEU A 340 -42.84 -5.52 -2.74
C LEU A 340 -42.78 -6.15 -1.35
N CYS A 341 -41.74 -5.83 -0.57
CA CYS A 341 -41.42 -6.52 0.68
C CYS A 341 -41.86 -5.74 1.94
N GLY A 342 -42.05 -4.45 1.82
CA GLY A 342 -42.26 -3.55 2.95
C GLY A 342 -40.96 -3.11 3.62
N ARG A 343 -40.81 -1.80 3.82
CA ARG A 343 -39.63 -1.16 4.44
C ARG A 343 -39.30 -1.76 5.82
N ASP A 344 -40.31 -1.89 6.67
CA ASP A 344 -40.12 -2.32 8.06
C ASP A 344 -39.68 -3.80 8.15
N ALA A 345 -40.18 -4.65 7.27
CA ALA A 345 -39.76 -6.05 7.19
C ALA A 345 -38.29 -6.17 6.76
N ILE A 346 -37.84 -5.34 5.82
CA ILE A 346 -36.42 -5.30 5.38
C ILE A 346 -35.53 -4.87 6.53
N LEU A 347 -35.84 -3.76 7.24
CA LEU A 347 -35.06 -3.28 8.37
C LEU A 347 -35.06 -4.26 9.55
N ALA A 348 -36.19 -4.89 9.85
CA ALA A 348 -36.27 -5.92 10.89
C ALA A 348 -35.37 -7.13 10.56
N LYS A 349 -35.37 -7.59 9.30
CA LYS A 349 -34.48 -8.67 8.85
C LYS A 349 -33.02 -8.28 8.90
N ALA A 350 -32.68 -7.04 8.48
CA ALA A 350 -31.32 -6.52 8.57
C ALA A 350 -30.80 -6.48 10.02
N ARG A 351 -31.64 -6.05 10.99
CA ARG A 351 -31.31 -6.09 12.41
C ARG A 351 -31.07 -7.51 12.91
N ALA A 352 -31.97 -8.43 12.60
CA ALA A 352 -31.83 -9.83 13.01
C ALA A 352 -30.53 -10.44 12.47
N LEU A 353 -30.13 -10.13 11.24
CA LEU A 353 -28.85 -10.55 10.67
C LEU A 353 -27.65 -9.87 11.36
N LYS A 354 -27.74 -8.58 11.68
CA LYS A 354 -26.70 -7.87 12.45
C LYS A 354 -26.51 -8.52 13.82
N ASP A 355 -27.60 -8.81 14.51
CA ASP A 355 -27.58 -9.43 15.86
C ASP A 355 -27.03 -10.88 15.81
N ALA A 356 -27.20 -11.57 14.68
CA ALA A 356 -26.58 -12.86 14.39
C ALA A 356 -25.14 -12.77 13.84
N ALA A 357 -24.54 -11.58 13.82
CA ALA A 357 -23.21 -11.29 13.27
C ALA A 357 -23.04 -11.61 11.77
N ASP A 358 -24.10 -11.79 11.00
CA ASP A 358 -24.07 -11.90 9.54
C ASP A 358 -24.09 -10.49 8.92
N LEU A 359 -22.99 -9.76 9.12
CA LEU A 359 -22.89 -8.33 8.79
C LEU A 359 -22.95 -8.07 7.29
N LYS A 360 -22.46 -8.97 6.46
CA LYS A 360 -22.48 -8.80 4.98
C LYS A 360 -23.92 -8.77 4.46
N ARG A 361 -24.74 -9.74 4.88
CA ARG A 361 -26.16 -9.79 4.50
C ARG A 361 -26.98 -8.71 5.19
N ALA A 362 -26.66 -8.37 6.43
CA ALA A 362 -27.28 -7.24 7.13
C ALA A 362 -27.10 -5.94 6.38
N LEU A 363 -25.87 -5.64 5.94
CA LEU A 363 -25.56 -4.42 5.19
C LEU A 363 -26.30 -4.38 3.85
N ALA A 364 -26.29 -5.48 3.09
CA ALA A 364 -26.96 -5.57 1.80
C ALA A 364 -28.46 -5.24 1.90
N LEU A 365 -29.14 -5.75 2.93
CA LEU A 365 -30.56 -5.45 3.14
C LEU A 365 -30.78 -4.01 3.64
N ALA A 366 -29.96 -3.54 4.57
CA ALA A 366 -30.09 -2.17 5.08
C ALA A 366 -29.84 -1.12 3.99
N GLU A 367 -28.91 -1.39 3.04
CA GLU A 367 -28.66 -0.53 1.87
C GLU A 367 -29.88 -0.47 0.92
N ILE A 368 -30.69 -1.51 0.80
CA ILE A 368 -31.93 -1.48 0.00
C ILE A 368 -32.88 -0.41 0.52
N ALA A 369 -33.15 -0.39 1.82
CA ALA A 369 -34.02 0.61 2.44
C ALA A 369 -33.43 2.04 2.32
N LEU A 370 -32.13 2.19 2.55
CA LEU A 370 -31.43 3.46 2.40
C LEU A 370 -31.44 3.97 0.96
N ASN A 371 -31.29 3.08 -0.02
CA ASN A 371 -31.34 3.44 -1.44
C ASN A 371 -32.75 3.83 -1.89
N ALA A 372 -33.80 3.18 -1.36
CA ALA A 372 -35.18 3.56 -1.62
C ALA A 372 -35.52 4.96 -1.10
N ASN A 373 -35.04 5.31 0.07
CA ASN A 373 -35.18 6.63 0.65
C ASN A 373 -33.87 7.08 1.33
N PRO A 374 -33.04 7.86 0.66
CA PRO A 374 -31.77 8.35 1.22
C PRO A 374 -31.91 9.21 2.48
N SER A 375 -33.10 9.70 2.80
CA SER A 375 -33.43 10.50 3.99
C SER A 375 -34.05 9.68 5.13
N ASP A 376 -34.21 8.38 4.95
CA ASP A 376 -34.73 7.49 6.00
C ASP A 376 -33.77 7.40 7.18
N TYR A 377 -34.10 8.11 8.25
CA TYR A 377 -33.25 8.20 9.46
C TYR A 377 -32.91 6.85 10.07
N GLU A 378 -33.90 5.94 10.11
CA GLU A 378 -33.71 4.61 10.70
C GLU A 378 -32.81 3.72 9.83
N ALA A 379 -32.96 3.78 8.50
CA ALA A 379 -32.09 3.10 7.55
C ALA A 379 -30.66 3.66 7.62
N ILE A 380 -30.49 5.00 7.68
CA ILE A 380 -29.19 5.65 7.85
C ILE A 380 -28.50 5.13 9.12
N ARG A 381 -29.21 5.15 10.26
CA ARG A 381 -28.66 4.72 11.54
C ARG A 381 -28.26 3.25 11.52
N LEU A 382 -29.13 2.36 11.01
CA LEU A 382 -28.84 0.93 10.95
C LEU A 382 -27.65 0.62 10.06
N ASN A 383 -27.55 1.24 8.87
CA ASN A 383 -26.36 1.10 8.00
C ASN A 383 -25.08 1.56 8.72
N ALA A 384 -25.12 2.69 9.43
CA ALA A 384 -23.95 3.17 10.19
C ALA A 384 -23.54 2.17 11.28
N GLU A 385 -24.49 1.62 12.03
CA GLU A 385 -24.23 0.60 13.08
C GLU A 385 -23.61 -0.67 12.51
N ILE A 386 -24.10 -1.16 11.36
CA ILE A 386 -23.55 -2.35 10.70
C ILE A 386 -22.12 -2.08 10.21
N LEU A 387 -21.88 -0.93 9.57
CA LEU A 387 -20.56 -0.55 9.09
C LEU A 387 -19.55 -0.35 10.24
N GLU A 388 -19.97 0.20 11.37
CA GLU A 388 -19.16 0.29 12.59
C GLU A 388 -18.77 -1.10 13.12
N ALA A 389 -19.72 -2.04 13.14
CA ALA A 389 -19.46 -3.43 13.54
C ALA A 389 -18.52 -4.14 12.56
N MET A 390 -18.68 -3.93 11.23
CA MET A 390 -17.74 -4.44 10.22
C MET A 390 -16.34 -3.87 10.42
N ALA A 391 -16.24 -2.57 10.65
CA ALA A 391 -14.95 -1.93 10.91
C ALA A 391 -14.27 -2.49 12.17
N ALA A 392 -15.02 -2.76 13.22
CA ALA A 392 -14.47 -3.31 14.47
C ALA A 392 -13.89 -4.72 14.31
N GLY A 393 -14.47 -5.54 13.43
CA GLY A 393 -14.01 -6.91 13.15
C GLY A 393 -12.97 -7.03 12.05
N GLU A 394 -12.68 -5.95 11.31
CA GLU A 394 -11.83 -6.00 10.12
C GLU A 394 -10.34 -5.86 10.47
N ARG A 395 -9.52 -6.79 9.95
CA ARG A 395 -8.07 -6.79 10.14
C ARG A 395 -7.36 -5.85 9.16
N SER A 396 -7.82 -5.81 7.91
CA SER A 396 -7.24 -4.93 6.90
C SER A 396 -7.48 -3.46 7.26
N PHE A 397 -6.40 -2.74 7.48
CA PHE A 397 -6.44 -1.30 7.78
C PHE A 397 -7.22 -0.50 6.73
N ILE A 398 -7.04 -0.85 5.47
CA ILE A 398 -7.72 -0.19 4.35
C ILE A 398 -9.22 -0.43 4.45
N ALA A 399 -9.66 -1.70 4.52
CA ALA A 399 -11.08 -2.05 4.58
C ALA A 399 -11.75 -1.47 5.82
N ARG A 400 -11.10 -1.60 6.99
CA ARG A 400 -11.57 -1.02 8.24
C ARG A 400 -11.84 0.48 8.13
N ASN A 401 -10.91 1.23 7.56
CA ASN A 401 -11.06 2.68 7.43
C ASN A 401 -12.14 3.08 6.41
N PHE A 402 -12.36 2.29 5.35
CA PHE A 402 -13.47 2.51 4.44
C PHE A 402 -14.81 2.28 5.12
N PHE A 403 -14.98 1.19 5.88
CA PHE A 403 -16.21 0.95 6.64
C PHE A 403 -16.44 2.05 7.67
N ALA A 404 -15.43 2.39 8.47
CA ALA A 404 -15.52 3.47 9.45
C ALA A 404 -15.80 4.84 8.81
N GLY A 405 -15.21 5.12 7.64
CA GLY A 405 -15.43 6.35 6.88
C GLY A 405 -16.87 6.46 6.37
N ALA A 406 -17.40 5.37 5.80
CA ALA A 406 -18.78 5.31 5.36
C ALA A 406 -19.77 5.47 6.52
N ALA A 407 -19.50 4.83 7.66
CA ALA A 407 -20.30 5.00 8.87
C ALA A 407 -20.34 6.46 9.34
N ARG A 408 -19.18 7.14 9.40
CA ARG A 408 -19.10 8.58 9.77
C ARG A 408 -19.94 9.46 8.84
N GLN A 409 -19.84 9.25 7.52
CA GLN A 409 -20.63 10.00 6.54
C GLN A 409 -22.15 9.82 6.78
N LEU A 410 -22.60 8.61 7.10
CA LEU A 410 -23.99 8.35 7.44
C LEU A 410 -24.40 9.01 8.76
N ARG A 411 -23.56 8.98 9.80
CA ARG A 411 -23.80 9.65 11.07
C ARG A 411 -23.91 11.19 10.91
N GLU A 412 -23.13 11.78 10.03
CA GLU A 412 -23.20 13.21 9.72
C GLU A 412 -24.52 13.57 9.03
N ARG A 413 -25.03 12.72 8.16
CA ARG A 413 -26.34 12.91 7.52
C ARG A 413 -27.53 12.73 8.47
N ALA A 414 -27.31 12.03 9.59
CA ALA A 414 -28.35 11.80 10.61
C ALA A 414 -28.44 12.92 11.67
N LYS A 415 -27.60 13.95 11.58
CA LYS A 415 -27.66 15.16 12.42
C LYS A 415 -28.57 16.20 11.83
#